data_ead37a259bad6c180c5e66dc8174be10
#
_entry.id   ead37a259bad6c180c5e66dc8174be10
#
_cell.length_a   1.000
_cell.length_b   1.000
_cell.length_c   1.000
_cell.angle_alpha   90.00
_cell.angle_beta   90.00
_cell.angle_gamma   90.00
#
_symmetry.space_group_name_H-M   'P 1'
#
loop_
_entity.id
_entity.type
_entity.pdbx_description
1 polymer ?
#
loop_
_entity_poly.entity_id
_entity_poly.type
_entity_poly.pdbx_seq_one_letter_code
_entity_poly.pdbx_strand_id
1 'polypeptide(L)'
;MTHAQDVWILSVPARSLGEAEALKAWMEAVCDAAPVEIELPPPSPTWIESYFEDRTSAELVRQAMLSRFPEVEGGIRHCGTRDWTTFWRHHFHPMEIGEGLRIVPEWMRDEVEADDREVILINPGLSFGTGNHFTTRFCLEMLDRMEREGTRPERMLDAGCGSAILSIAARKFGWGEVLAVDHDAFSIDQAGENLDLNGVTEGVELRRMDLTREWPEGTFPLVVANLYGGLLMELAGRLVRSCAGTLVLSGIRAVEAEAVSSVFAQLGVHERLSEADHEWCGMVFDCSGG
;
A
#
# COMPACT_ATOMS: atom_id res chain seq x y z
N MET A 1 -9.19 -25.02 -1.94
CA MET A 1 -8.42 -25.52 -0.78
C MET A 1 -6.97 -25.18 -1.04
N THR A 2 -6.57 -23.96 -0.72
CA THR A 2 -5.18 -23.50 -0.79
C THR A 2 -4.41 -24.21 0.33
N HIS A 3 -3.41 -24.99 -0.02
CA HIS A 3 -2.50 -25.60 0.93
C HIS A 3 -1.77 -24.47 1.67
N ALA A 4 -2.09 -24.31 2.95
CA ALA A 4 -1.32 -23.47 3.82
C ALA A 4 0.12 -24.01 3.87
N GLN A 5 1.05 -23.32 3.23
CA GLN A 5 2.46 -23.67 3.24
C GLN A 5 3.10 -23.22 4.55
N ASP A 6 3.88 -24.10 5.16
CA ASP A 6 4.76 -23.73 6.27
C ASP A 6 5.84 -22.79 5.74
N VAL A 7 6.13 -21.73 6.48
CA VAL A 7 7.10 -20.70 6.08
C VAL A 7 8.25 -20.67 7.08
N TRP A 8 9.46 -20.55 6.57
CA TRP A 8 10.67 -20.33 7.36
C TRP A 8 11.09 -18.87 7.28
N ILE A 9 11.33 -18.25 8.41
CA ILE A 9 11.62 -16.81 8.51
C ILE A 9 13.05 -16.64 9.02
N LEU A 10 13.87 -15.96 8.23
CA LEU A 10 15.15 -15.42 8.70
C LEU A 10 14.88 -14.00 9.23
N SER A 11 15.06 -13.83 10.54
CA SER A 11 14.79 -12.58 11.27
C SER A 11 16.10 -12.02 11.80
N VAL A 12 16.41 -10.76 11.47
CA VAL A 12 17.70 -10.12 11.73
C VAL A 12 17.49 -8.76 12.38
N PRO A 13 17.95 -8.53 13.63
CA PRO A 13 17.84 -7.23 14.27
C PRO A 13 18.90 -6.27 13.73
N ALA A 14 18.50 -5.08 13.34
CA ALA A 14 19.37 -4.00 12.95
C ALA A 14 19.61 -3.04 14.15
N ARG A 15 20.86 -2.67 14.38
CA ARG A 15 21.27 -1.79 15.51
C ARG A 15 21.18 -0.32 15.16
N SER A 16 21.06 0.00 13.88
CA SER A 16 20.94 1.36 13.35
C SER A 16 20.21 1.38 12.03
N LEU A 17 19.70 2.55 11.65
CA LEU A 17 19.02 2.73 10.36
C LEU A 17 19.94 2.35 9.17
N GLY A 18 21.19 2.78 9.18
CA GLY A 18 22.15 2.43 8.12
C GLY A 18 22.48 0.92 8.05
N GLU A 19 22.43 0.20 9.18
CA GLU A 19 22.55 -1.26 9.20
C GLU A 19 21.29 -1.94 8.64
N ALA A 20 20.11 -1.41 8.96
CA ALA A 20 18.85 -1.89 8.40
C ALA A 20 18.80 -1.74 6.87
N GLU A 21 19.16 -0.57 6.36
CA GLU A 21 19.24 -0.30 4.92
C GLU A 21 20.24 -1.23 4.21
N ALA A 22 21.43 -1.44 4.80
CA ALA A 22 22.44 -2.31 4.22
C ALA A 22 22.01 -3.78 4.21
N LEU A 23 21.35 -4.26 5.27
CA LEU A 23 20.80 -5.61 5.36
C LEU A 23 19.68 -5.81 4.36
N LYS A 24 18.75 -4.86 4.28
CA LYS A 24 17.61 -4.89 3.36
C LYS A 24 18.09 -4.96 1.90
N ALA A 25 18.97 -4.03 1.50
CA ALA A 25 19.52 -4.00 0.14
C ALA A 25 20.27 -5.29 -0.22
N TRP A 26 21.01 -5.87 0.73
CA TRP A 26 21.70 -7.13 0.48
C TRP A 26 20.71 -8.29 0.38
N MET A 27 19.72 -8.38 1.26
CA MET A 27 18.68 -9.43 1.20
C MET A 27 17.86 -9.34 -0.08
N GLU A 28 17.49 -8.14 -0.54
CA GLU A 28 16.82 -7.92 -1.83
C GLU A 28 17.62 -8.47 -3.03
N ALA A 29 18.95 -8.46 -2.92
CA ALA A 29 19.82 -8.97 -3.99
C ALA A 29 20.01 -10.49 -3.98
N VAL A 30 19.74 -11.17 -2.86
CA VAL A 30 20.01 -12.60 -2.68
C VAL A 30 18.77 -13.45 -2.40
N CYS A 31 17.64 -12.85 -2.06
CA CYS A 31 16.37 -13.52 -1.81
C CYS A 31 15.43 -13.35 -2.99
N ASP A 32 14.63 -14.38 -3.29
CA ASP A 32 13.61 -14.31 -4.35
C ASP A 32 12.44 -13.38 -3.97
N ALA A 33 12.17 -13.24 -2.68
CA ALA A 33 11.15 -12.33 -2.14
C ALA A 33 11.80 -11.13 -1.46
N ALA A 34 11.23 -9.94 -1.65
CA ALA A 34 11.71 -8.74 -0.98
C ALA A 34 11.62 -8.90 0.55
N PRO A 35 12.68 -8.50 1.30
CA PRO A 35 12.65 -8.52 2.75
C PRO A 35 11.65 -7.51 3.30
N VAL A 36 11.05 -7.85 4.44
CA VAL A 36 10.13 -6.99 5.18
C VAL A 36 10.88 -6.33 6.33
N GLU A 37 10.73 -5.03 6.45
CA GLU A 37 11.22 -4.25 7.58
C GLU A 37 10.12 -4.13 8.63
N ILE A 38 10.46 -4.52 9.88
CA ILE A 38 9.52 -4.48 11.01
C ILE A 38 10.08 -3.51 12.04
N GLU A 39 9.44 -2.35 12.14
CA GLU A 39 9.71 -1.39 13.19
C GLU A 39 8.81 -1.68 14.41
N LEU A 40 9.43 -1.89 15.55
CA LEU A 40 8.74 -2.02 16.83
C LEU A 40 8.92 -0.72 17.63
N PRO A 41 7.96 -0.38 18.53
CA PRO A 41 8.11 0.80 19.37
C PRO A 41 9.43 0.77 20.17
N PRO A 42 10.11 1.89 20.34
CA PRO A 42 11.32 1.97 21.15
C PRO A 42 11.10 1.42 22.58
N PRO A 43 12.07 0.69 23.15
CA PRO A 43 13.47 0.55 22.74
C PRO A 43 13.81 -0.65 21.84
N SER A 44 12.85 -1.20 21.11
CA SER A 44 13.05 -2.40 20.27
C SER A 44 13.89 -2.07 19.03
N PRO A 45 14.75 -3.00 18.57
CA PRO A 45 15.48 -2.83 17.32
C PRO A 45 14.53 -2.94 16.13
N THR A 46 14.91 -2.35 15.00
CA THR A 46 14.29 -2.63 13.70
C THR A 46 14.68 -4.05 13.28
N TRP A 47 13.74 -4.84 12.80
CA TRP A 47 13.98 -6.20 12.32
C TRP A 47 13.84 -6.25 10.81
N ILE A 48 14.76 -6.96 10.14
CA ILE A 48 14.67 -7.27 8.73
C ILE A 48 14.35 -8.76 8.61
N GLU A 49 13.25 -9.10 7.94
CA GLU A 49 12.78 -10.47 7.80
C GLU A 49 12.68 -10.88 6.33
N SER A 50 13.17 -12.08 6.03
CA SER A 50 12.97 -12.74 4.73
C SER A 50 12.31 -14.08 4.91
N TYR A 51 11.48 -14.47 3.95
CA TYR A 51 10.57 -15.60 4.01
C TYR A 51 10.95 -16.65 2.99
N PHE A 52 10.93 -17.93 3.40
CA PHE A 52 11.39 -19.05 2.61
C PHE A 52 10.39 -20.21 2.72
N GLU A 53 10.21 -20.91 1.61
CA GLU A 53 9.35 -22.11 1.57
C GLU A 53 9.98 -23.31 2.33
N ASP A 54 11.30 -23.34 2.48
CA ASP A 54 12.02 -24.40 3.16
C ASP A 54 13.16 -23.89 4.04
N ARG A 55 13.51 -24.68 5.06
CA ARG A 55 14.57 -24.36 6.01
C ARG A 55 15.97 -24.28 5.37
N THR A 56 16.21 -25.07 4.34
CA THR A 56 17.54 -25.14 3.73
C THR A 56 17.89 -23.85 3.03
N SER A 57 16.93 -23.28 2.29
CA SER A 57 17.06 -21.98 1.65
C SER A 57 17.29 -20.85 2.68
N ALA A 58 16.51 -20.84 3.77
CA ALA A 58 16.70 -19.89 4.85
C ALA A 58 18.11 -19.99 5.49
N GLU A 59 18.61 -21.20 5.72
CA GLU A 59 19.90 -21.42 6.33
C GLU A 59 21.05 -21.03 5.39
N LEU A 60 20.93 -21.28 4.09
CA LEU A 60 21.91 -20.83 3.08
C LEU A 60 22.05 -19.31 3.06
N VAL A 61 20.93 -18.59 3.04
CA VAL A 61 20.92 -17.13 3.09
C VAL A 61 21.49 -16.63 4.42
N ARG A 62 21.12 -17.25 5.54
CA ARG A 62 21.68 -16.90 6.86
C ARG A 62 23.20 -17.05 6.90
N GLN A 63 23.75 -18.13 6.38
CA GLN A 63 25.22 -18.35 6.33
C GLN A 63 25.90 -17.31 5.44
N ALA A 64 25.34 -17.00 4.27
CA ALA A 64 25.85 -15.95 3.40
C ALA A 64 25.81 -14.58 4.06
N MET A 65 24.72 -14.28 4.79
CA MET A 65 24.57 -13.05 5.58
C MET A 65 25.66 -12.92 6.66
N LEU A 66 25.84 -13.96 7.48
CA LEU A 66 26.87 -13.98 8.51
C LEU A 66 28.29 -13.80 7.97
N SER A 67 28.55 -14.31 6.74
CA SER A 67 29.83 -14.09 6.07
C SER A 67 30.04 -12.63 5.64
N ARG A 68 28.96 -11.93 5.27
CA ARG A 68 28.98 -10.54 4.81
C ARG A 68 28.87 -9.53 5.97
N PHE A 69 28.12 -9.89 7.01
CA PHE A 69 27.84 -9.08 8.20
C PHE A 69 28.15 -9.90 9.47
N PRO A 70 29.43 -10.09 9.85
CA PRO A 70 29.83 -10.97 10.95
C PRO A 70 29.33 -10.52 12.33
N GLU A 71 29.01 -9.25 12.47
CA GLU A 71 28.55 -8.61 13.72
C GLU A 71 27.03 -8.76 13.94
N VAL A 72 26.30 -9.30 12.94
CA VAL A 72 24.85 -9.37 12.96
C VAL A 72 24.40 -10.76 13.42
N GLU A 73 23.45 -10.81 14.33
CA GLU A 73 22.84 -12.05 14.81
C GLU A 73 21.51 -12.26 14.07
N GLY A 74 21.43 -13.29 13.22
CA GLY A 74 20.19 -13.69 12.55
C GLY A 74 19.67 -15.03 13.04
N GLY A 75 18.39 -15.08 13.38
CA GLY A 75 17.67 -16.29 13.80
C GLY A 75 16.77 -16.82 12.69
N ILE A 76 16.68 -18.15 12.56
CA ILE A 76 15.68 -18.80 11.73
C ILE A 76 14.61 -19.38 12.63
N ARG A 77 13.35 -19.04 12.35
CA ARG A 77 12.19 -19.62 13.01
C ARG A 77 11.25 -20.27 12.00
N HIS A 78 10.64 -21.35 12.39
CA HIS A 78 9.55 -21.95 11.63
C HIS A 78 8.24 -21.25 12.02
N CYS A 79 7.50 -20.82 11.05
CA CYS A 79 6.19 -20.24 11.24
C CYS A 79 5.16 -21.14 10.58
N GLY A 80 4.43 -21.91 11.38
CA GLY A 80 3.27 -22.63 10.90
C GLY A 80 2.14 -21.65 10.59
N THR A 81 1.24 -22.02 9.72
CA THR A 81 0.13 -21.18 9.23
C THR A 81 -0.67 -20.50 10.36
N ARG A 82 -0.80 -21.15 11.53
CA ARG A 82 -1.48 -20.58 12.69
C ARG A 82 -0.65 -19.51 13.42
N ASP A 83 0.66 -19.67 13.46
CA ASP A 83 1.55 -18.73 14.17
C ASP A 83 1.75 -17.45 13.37
N TRP A 84 1.77 -17.56 12.04
CA TRP A 84 1.84 -16.44 11.11
C TRP A 84 0.65 -15.47 11.27
N THR A 85 -0.56 -16.00 11.24
CA THR A 85 -1.78 -15.18 11.44
C THR A 85 -1.81 -14.55 12.83
N THR A 86 -1.26 -15.21 13.86
CA THR A 86 -1.22 -14.70 15.23
C THR A 86 -0.19 -13.58 15.38
N PHE A 87 0.98 -13.71 14.75
CA PHE A 87 2.03 -12.68 14.78
C PHE A 87 1.53 -11.36 14.17
N TRP A 88 0.93 -11.40 12.99
CA TRP A 88 0.36 -10.23 12.35
C TRP A 88 -0.75 -9.58 13.15
N ARG A 89 -1.60 -10.37 13.82
CA ARG A 89 -2.68 -9.87 14.67
C ARG A 89 -2.21 -8.97 15.81
N HIS A 90 -1.02 -9.22 16.36
CA HIS A 90 -0.47 -8.41 17.44
C HIS A 90 0.12 -7.07 16.98
N HIS A 91 0.35 -6.89 15.69
CA HIS A 91 0.98 -5.68 15.13
C HIS A 91 0.00 -4.77 14.39
N PHE A 92 -1.21 -5.27 14.09
CA PHE A 92 -2.25 -4.46 13.48
C PHE A 92 -3.26 -4.02 14.53
N HIS A 93 -3.35 -2.71 14.70
CA HIS A 93 -4.34 -2.05 15.56
C HIS A 93 -5.24 -1.18 14.70
N PRO A 94 -6.47 -0.89 15.18
CA PRO A 94 -7.32 0.09 14.53
C PRO A 94 -6.60 1.43 14.36
N MET A 95 -6.71 2.03 13.18
CA MET A 95 -6.10 3.31 12.85
C MET A 95 -7.15 4.33 12.47
N GLU A 96 -7.03 5.52 12.98
CA GLU A 96 -7.83 6.67 12.56
C GLU A 96 -7.14 7.37 11.39
N ILE A 97 -7.92 7.65 10.35
CA ILE A 97 -7.47 8.37 9.17
C ILE A 97 -8.33 9.63 9.04
N GLY A 98 -7.69 10.79 9.14
CA GLY A 98 -8.43 12.03 9.19
C GLY A 98 -9.47 12.06 10.32
N GLU A 99 -10.64 12.58 10.03
CA GLU A 99 -11.75 12.66 10.99
C GLU A 99 -12.88 11.67 10.65
N GLY A 100 -12.98 11.21 9.41
CA GLY A 100 -14.12 10.45 8.90
C GLY A 100 -13.87 8.96 8.69
N LEU A 101 -12.63 8.47 8.79
CA LEU A 101 -12.32 7.06 8.54
C LEU A 101 -11.65 6.38 9.72
N ARG A 102 -11.93 5.09 9.87
CA ARG A 102 -11.19 4.19 10.74
C ARG A 102 -10.92 2.87 10.01
N ILE A 103 -9.66 2.47 9.95
CA ILE A 103 -9.23 1.19 9.41
C ILE A 103 -9.12 0.20 10.53
N VAL A 104 -9.76 -0.94 10.39
CA VAL A 104 -9.85 -1.97 11.43
C VAL A 104 -9.49 -3.32 10.84
N PRO A 105 -8.54 -4.06 11.45
CA PRO A 105 -8.33 -5.46 11.11
C PRO A 105 -9.63 -6.26 11.29
N GLU A 106 -9.91 -7.19 10.37
CA GLU A 106 -11.14 -7.99 10.39
C GLU A 106 -11.42 -8.65 11.76
N TRP A 107 -10.37 -9.18 12.40
CA TRP A 107 -10.48 -9.88 13.68
C TRP A 107 -10.76 -8.97 14.89
N MET A 108 -10.68 -7.65 14.73
CA MET A 108 -10.99 -6.65 15.75
C MET A 108 -12.34 -5.96 15.50
N ARG A 109 -13.14 -6.44 14.54
CA ARG A 109 -14.44 -5.86 14.18
C ARG A 109 -15.33 -5.60 15.39
N ASP A 110 -15.41 -6.58 16.31
CA ASP A 110 -16.30 -6.52 17.46
C ASP A 110 -15.72 -5.73 18.65
N GLU A 111 -14.46 -5.28 18.55
CA GLU A 111 -13.77 -4.52 19.59
C GLU A 111 -13.86 -2.99 19.35
N VAL A 112 -14.36 -2.57 18.18
CA VAL A 112 -14.44 -1.16 17.81
C VAL A 112 -15.73 -0.53 18.30
N GLU A 113 -15.59 0.50 19.11
CA GLU A 113 -16.73 1.33 19.52
C GLU A 113 -17.29 2.10 18.31
N ALA A 114 -18.61 2.09 18.19
CA ALA A 114 -19.30 2.85 17.14
C ALA A 114 -19.18 4.36 17.42
N ASP A 115 -18.69 5.08 16.45
CA ASP A 115 -18.69 6.55 16.40
C ASP A 115 -19.16 7.03 15.01
N ASP A 116 -18.95 8.29 14.69
CA ASP A 116 -19.39 8.90 13.42
C ASP A 116 -18.47 8.57 12.22
N ARG A 117 -17.41 7.77 12.43
CA ARG A 117 -16.46 7.39 11.37
C ARG A 117 -16.95 6.20 10.56
N GLU A 118 -16.67 6.26 9.27
CA GLU A 118 -16.80 5.10 8.41
C GLU A 118 -15.70 4.08 8.74
N VAL A 119 -16.10 2.86 9.04
CA VAL A 119 -15.18 1.76 9.36
C VAL A 119 -14.85 0.96 8.09
N ILE A 120 -13.57 0.85 7.81
CA ILE A 120 -13.04 -0.01 6.76
C ILE A 120 -12.41 -1.23 7.42
N LEU A 121 -12.98 -2.39 7.18
CA LEU A 121 -12.41 -3.65 7.60
C LEU A 121 -11.37 -4.10 6.57
N ILE A 122 -10.20 -4.48 7.05
CA ILE A 122 -9.15 -4.99 6.18
C ILE A 122 -8.67 -6.35 6.69
N ASN A 123 -8.51 -7.28 5.77
CA ASN A 123 -7.74 -8.47 6.03
C ASN A 123 -6.32 -8.20 5.53
N PRO A 124 -5.35 -7.95 6.44
CA PRO A 124 -3.96 -7.73 6.05
C PRO A 124 -3.38 -9.03 5.51
N GLY A 125 -3.62 -9.29 4.23
CA GLY A 125 -3.02 -10.41 3.52
C GLY A 125 -1.59 -10.08 3.07
N LEU A 126 -1.14 -10.76 2.01
CA LEU A 126 0.15 -10.50 1.38
C LEU A 126 0.10 -9.33 0.38
N SER A 127 -1.06 -8.70 0.14
CA SER A 127 -1.18 -7.57 -0.76
C SER A 127 -0.82 -6.26 -0.07
N PHE A 128 -0.25 -5.34 -0.86
CA PHE A 128 0.02 -3.97 -0.44
C PHE A 128 -1.28 -3.19 -0.19
N GLY A 129 -1.23 -2.17 0.70
CA GLY A 129 -2.37 -1.27 0.91
C GLY A 129 -3.19 -1.58 2.16
N THR A 130 -2.54 -1.96 3.27
CA THR A 130 -3.23 -2.20 4.57
C THR A 130 -3.56 -0.92 5.34
N GLY A 131 -3.23 0.26 4.81
CA GLY A 131 -3.44 1.56 5.45
C GLY A 131 -2.31 2.03 6.37
N ASN A 132 -1.42 1.14 6.78
CA ASN A 132 -0.36 1.45 7.76
C ASN A 132 0.83 2.23 7.14
N HIS A 133 1.01 2.11 5.83
CA HIS A 133 2.10 2.75 5.11
C HIS A 133 1.74 4.21 4.78
N PHE A 134 2.71 5.14 4.89
CA PHE A 134 2.53 6.56 4.58
C PHE A 134 1.76 6.78 3.27
N THR A 135 2.12 6.06 2.22
CA THR A 135 1.57 6.26 0.88
C THR A 135 0.07 5.96 0.80
N THR A 136 -0.39 4.90 1.44
CA THR A 136 -1.82 4.55 1.51
C THR A 136 -2.56 5.51 2.43
N ARG A 137 -1.95 5.83 3.56
CA ARG A 137 -2.50 6.78 4.52
C ARG A 137 -2.72 8.15 3.89
N PHE A 138 -1.73 8.69 3.18
CA PHE A 138 -1.86 9.96 2.45
C PHE A 138 -3.05 9.96 1.49
N CYS A 139 -3.20 8.90 0.67
CA CYS A 139 -4.34 8.81 -0.23
C CYS A 139 -5.67 8.82 0.51
N LEU A 140 -5.80 8.03 1.58
CA LEU A 140 -7.00 7.99 2.41
C LEU A 140 -7.31 9.33 3.10
N GLU A 141 -6.30 10.04 3.60
CA GLU A 141 -6.44 11.39 4.18
C GLU A 141 -6.92 12.40 3.12
N MET A 142 -6.49 12.26 1.87
CA MET A 142 -7.00 13.09 0.78
C MET A 142 -8.46 12.79 0.47
N LEU A 143 -8.88 11.52 0.46
CA LEU A 143 -10.30 11.16 0.29
C LEU A 143 -11.16 11.69 1.47
N ASP A 144 -10.70 11.52 2.71
CA ASP A 144 -11.37 12.06 3.89
C ASP A 144 -11.53 13.59 3.82
N ARG A 145 -10.47 14.28 3.42
CA ARG A 145 -10.48 15.74 3.24
C ARG A 145 -11.49 16.17 2.18
N MET A 146 -11.53 15.48 1.03
CA MET A 146 -12.50 15.76 -0.03
C MET A 146 -13.94 15.57 0.46
N GLU A 147 -14.22 14.50 1.22
CA GLU A 147 -15.53 14.26 1.81
C GLU A 147 -15.93 15.39 2.77
N ARG A 148 -15.05 15.83 3.66
CA ARG A 148 -15.29 16.95 4.58
C ARG A 148 -15.48 18.29 3.88
N GLU A 149 -14.84 18.50 2.75
CA GLU A 149 -15.01 19.68 1.89
C GLU A 149 -16.29 19.60 1.04
N GLY A 150 -17.05 18.49 1.11
CA GLY A 150 -18.27 18.24 0.36
C GLY A 150 -18.03 17.88 -1.12
N THR A 151 -16.79 17.51 -1.47
CA THR A 151 -16.43 17.07 -2.82
C THR A 151 -16.67 15.57 -2.93
N ARG A 152 -17.70 15.18 -3.70
CA ARG A 152 -18.12 13.79 -3.89
C ARG A 152 -18.07 13.43 -5.36
N PRO A 153 -16.98 12.84 -5.84
CA PRO A 153 -16.84 12.46 -7.25
C PRO A 153 -17.90 11.44 -7.66
N GLU A 154 -18.52 11.67 -8.84
CA GLU A 154 -19.45 10.69 -9.41
C GLU A 154 -18.73 9.47 -9.97
N ARG A 155 -17.45 9.62 -10.32
CA ARG A 155 -16.60 8.54 -10.82
C ARG A 155 -15.17 8.71 -10.32
N MET A 156 -14.54 7.60 -9.96
CA MET A 156 -13.15 7.54 -9.52
C MET A 156 -12.41 6.44 -10.27
N LEU A 157 -11.16 6.69 -10.64
CA LEU A 157 -10.21 5.66 -11.05
C LEU A 157 -9.24 5.39 -9.91
N ASP A 158 -9.18 4.15 -9.45
CA ASP A 158 -8.18 3.63 -8.51
C ASP A 158 -7.15 2.83 -9.31
N ALA A 159 -6.04 3.48 -9.65
CA ALA A 159 -5.01 2.97 -10.55
C ALA A 159 -3.90 2.25 -9.77
N GLY A 160 -3.89 0.92 -9.84
CA GLY A 160 -3.07 0.06 -8.97
C GLY A 160 -3.76 -0.11 -7.63
N CYS A 161 -4.97 -0.68 -7.63
CA CYS A 161 -5.85 -0.69 -6.47
C CYS A 161 -5.36 -1.59 -5.31
N GLY A 162 -4.49 -2.55 -5.57
CA GLY A 162 -4.00 -3.48 -4.55
C GLY A 162 -5.13 -4.13 -3.76
N SER A 163 -5.21 -3.84 -2.46
CA SER A 163 -6.28 -4.31 -1.55
C SER A 163 -7.65 -3.68 -1.79
N ALA A 164 -7.80 -2.71 -2.70
CA ALA A 164 -8.96 -1.86 -2.95
C ALA A 164 -9.38 -0.98 -1.77
N ILE A 165 -8.50 -0.71 -0.80
CA ILE A 165 -8.84 0.09 0.38
C ILE A 165 -9.33 1.49 0.02
N LEU A 166 -8.76 2.12 -1.02
CA LEU A 166 -9.17 3.46 -1.49
C LEU A 166 -10.55 3.42 -2.16
N SER A 167 -10.81 2.39 -2.94
CA SER A 167 -12.12 2.12 -3.54
C SER A 167 -13.19 1.89 -2.48
N ILE A 168 -12.86 1.14 -1.43
CA ILE A 168 -13.75 0.89 -0.28
C ILE A 168 -14.04 2.21 0.44
N ALA A 169 -13.02 3.05 0.71
CA ALA A 169 -13.19 4.35 1.34
C ALA A 169 -14.17 5.24 0.56
N ALA A 170 -13.96 5.36 -0.75
CA ALA A 170 -14.84 6.13 -1.64
C ALA A 170 -16.31 5.66 -1.55
N ARG A 171 -16.53 4.34 -1.55
CA ARG A 171 -17.89 3.78 -1.45
C ARG A 171 -18.51 3.92 -0.06
N LYS A 172 -17.74 3.84 1.01
CA LYS A 172 -18.18 4.11 2.39
C LYS A 172 -18.65 5.56 2.55
N PHE A 173 -17.98 6.50 1.91
CA PHE A 173 -18.43 7.90 1.84
C PHE A 173 -19.66 8.10 0.93
N GLY A 174 -20.15 7.07 0.29
CA GLY A 174 -21.31 7.14 -0.62
C GLY A 174 -21.01 7.83 -1.94
N TRP A 175 -19.73 7.89 -2.36
CA TRP A 175 -19.36 8.46 -3.66
C TRP A 175 -19.85 7.58 -4.82
N GLY A 176 -19.76 8.10 -6.03
CA GLY A 176 -20.24 7.41 -7.23
C GLY A 176 -19.47 6.15 -7.59
N GLU A 177 -19.40 5.82 -8.86
CA GLU A 177 -18.77 4.59 -9.35
C GLU A 177 -17.24 4.64 -9.23
N VAL A 178 -16.65 3.52 -8.88
CA VAL A 178 -15.19 3.35 -8.84
C VAL A 178 -14.79 2.28 -9.86
N LEU A 179 -13.86 2.62 -10.73
CA LEU A 179 -13.10 1.65 -11.52
C LEU A 179 -11.77 1.40 -10.82
N ALA A 180 -11.62 0.21 -10.26
CA ALA A 180 -10.42 -0.24 -9.57
C ALA A 180 -9.63 -1.20 -10.46
N VAL A 181 -8.40 -0.87 -10.78
CA VAL A 181 -7.58 -1.67 -11.70
C VAL A 181 -6.26 -2.06 -11.07
N ASP A 182 -5.86 -3.31 -11.30
CA ASP A 182 -4.53 -3.81 -10.97
C ASP A 182 -4.07 -4.83 -12.02
N HIS A 183 -2.76 -4.95 -12.22
CA HIS A 183 -2.21 -5.93 -13.17
C HIS A 183 -2.10 -7.33 -12.55
N ASP A 184 -1.95 -7.40 -11.23
CA ASP A 184 -1.77 -8.64 -10.49
C ASP A 184 -3.12 -9.31 -10.18
N ALA A 185 -3.24 -10.59 -10.60
CA ALA A 185 -4.44 -11.38 -10.37
C ALA A 185 -4.71 -11.60 -8.87
N PHE A 186 -3.65 -11.79 -8.07
CA PHE A 186 -3.77 -11.99 -6.63
C PHE A 186 -4.31 -10.74 -5.93
N SER A 187 -3.84 -9.55 -6.33
CA SER A 187 -4.37 -8.27 -5.84
C SER A 187 -5.86 -8.10 -6.15
N ILE A 188 -6.29 -8.47 -7.36
CA ILE A 188 -7.71 -8.41 -7.76
C ILE A 188 -8.57 -9.37 -6.93
N ASP A 189 -8.09 -10.59 -6.68
CA ASP A 189 -8.80 -11.56 -5.83
C ASP A 189 -8.93 -11.04 -4.39
N GLN A 190 -7.87 -10.50 -3.82
CA GLN A 190 -7.88 -9.88 -2.49
C GLN A 190 -8.75 -8.63 -2.41
N ALA A 191 -8.73 -7.79 -3.45
CA ALA A 191 -9.62 -6.64 -3.54
C ALA A 191 -11.08 -7.07 -3.48
N GLY A 192 -11.45 -8.14 -4.18
CA GLY A 192 -12.80 -8.73 -4.13
C GLY A 192 -13.18 -9.19 -2.72
N GLU A 193 -12.30 -9.93 -2.04
CA GLU A 193 -12.52 -10.36 -0.67
C GLU A 193 -12.70 -9.17 0.31
N ASN A 194 -11.90 -8.11 0.16
CA ASN A 194 -12.01 -6.92 1.00
C ASN A 194 -13.30 -6.12 0.72
N LEU A 195 -13.73 -6.03 -0.54
CA LEU A 195 -15.02 -5.42 -0.89
C LEU A 195 -16.19 -6.17 -0.23
N ASP A 196 -16.19 -7.50 -0.33
CA ASP A 196 -17.21 -8.36 0.31
C ASP A 196 -17.19 -8.21 1.84
N LEU A 197 -16.00 -8.18 2.45
CA LEU A 197 -15.81 -7.99 3.89
C LEU A 197 -16.43 -6.68 4.38
N ASN A 198 -16.38 -5.63 3.56
CA ASN A 198 -16.93 -4.32 3.87
C ASN A 198 -18.39 -4.14 3.43
N GLY A 199 -19.01 -5.15 2.84
CA GLY A 199 -20.36 -5.07 2.31
C GLY A 199 -20.50 -4.13 1.10
N VAL A 200 -19.40 -3.85 0.40
CA VAL A 200 -19.37 -3.05 -0.83
C VAL A 200 -19.62 -3.98 -2.02
N THR A 201 -20.91 -4.29 -2.26
CA THR A 201 -21.32 -5.23 -3.30
C THR A 201 -21.64 -4.58 -4.63
N GLU A 202 -21.76 -3.26 -4.67
CA GLU A 202 -22.10 -2.47 -5.87
C GLU A 202 -21.26 -1.20 -5.96
N GLY A 203 -21.13 -0.67 -7.19
CA GLY A 203 -20.48 0.61 -7.46
C GLY A 203 -18.95 0.54 -7.51
N VAL A 204 -18.33 -0.65 -7.42
CA VAL A 204 -16.91 -0.86 -7.73
C VAL A 204 -16.80 -1.90 -8.84
N GLU A 205 -16.18 -1.51 -9.93
CA GLU A 205 -15.77 -2.43 -11.00
C GLU A 205 -14.31 -2.79 -10.79
N LEU A 206 -14.04 -4.04 -10.38
CA LEU A 206 -12.69 -4.59 -10.33
C LEU A 206 -12.28 -5.09 -11.72
N ARG A 207 -11.13 -4.64 -12.19
CA ARG A 207 -10.62 -5.06 -13.49
C ARG A 207 -9.14 -5.39 -13.44
N ARG A 208 -8.78 -6.60 -13.83
CA ARG A 208 -7.38 -6.92 -14.06
C ARG A 208 -6.91 -6.23 -15.34
N MET A 209 -5.95 -5.28 -15.22
CA MET A 209 -5.47 -4.46 -16.32
C MET A 209 -4.02 -4.03 -16.10
N ASP A 210 -3.18 -4.22 -17.10
CA ASP A 210 -1.81 -3.68 -17.12
C ASP A 210 -1.83 -2.26 -17.73
N LEU A 211 -1.76 -1.24 -16.87
CA LEU A 211 -1.83 0.16 -17.27
C LEU A 211 -0.68 0.62 -18.19
N THR A 212 0.39 -0.16 -18.31
CA THR A 212 1.47 0.12 -19.28
C THR A 212 1.05 -0.23 -20.71
N ARG A 213 0.15 -1.19 -20.88
CA ARG A 213 -0.30 -1.73 -22.16
C ARG A 213 -1.68 -1.26 -22.55
N GLU A 214 -2.60 -1.21 -21.59
CA GLU A 214 -4.00 -0.84 -21.78
C GLU A 214 -4.34 0.36 -20.90
N TRP A 215 -5.44 1.02 -21.19
CA TRP A 215 -5.93 2.14 -20.39
C TRP A 215 -7.45 2.18 -20.40
N PRO A 216 -8.09 2.47 -19.25
CA PRO A 216 -9.55 2.57 -19.22
C PRO A 216 -10.05 3.75 -20.06
N GLU A 217 -11.22 3.55 -20.68
CA GLU A 217 -11.85 4.59 -21.47
C GLU A 217 -12.57 5.64 -20.60
N GLY A 218 -12.63 6.86 -21.15
CA GLY A 218 -13.32 7.99 -20.53
C GLY A 218 -12.46 8.79 -19.56
N THR A 219 -13.11 9.73 -18.87
CA THR A 219 -12.49 10.60 -17.89
C THR A 219 -13.10 10.41 -16.50
N PHE A 220 -12.32 10.74 -15.50
CA PHE A 220 -12.69 10.57 -14.09
C PHE A 220 -12.50 11.90 -13.35
N PRO A 221 -13.51 12.42 -12.64
CA PRO A 221 -13.36 13.57 -11.76
C PRO A 221 -12.27 13.41 -10.71
N LEU A 222 -12.00 12.16 -10.29
CA LEU A 222 -10.93 11.81 -9.38
C LEU A 222 -10.14 10.63 -9.94
N VAL A 223 -8.83 10.78 -9.99
CA VAL A 223 -7.89 9.69 -10.26
C VAL A 223 -6.95 9.58 -9.06
N VAL A 224 -6.82 8.38 -8.50
CA VAL A 224 -5.87 8.09 -7.44
C VAL A 224 -4.91 7.01 -7.94
N ALA A 225 -3.61 7.23 -7.76
CA ALA A 225 -2.57 6.28 -8.14
C ALA A 225 -1.50 6.22 -7.04
N ASN A 226 -1.51 5.13 -6.29
CA ASN A 226 -0.48 4.80 -5.31
C ASN A 226 0.50 3.80 -5.93
N LEU A 227 1.41 4.31 -6.76
CA LEU A 227 2.35 3.55 -7.57
C LEU A 227 3.77 4.10 -7.38
N TYR A 228 4.80 3.29 -7.63
CA TYR A 228 6.18 3.80 -7.54
C TYR A 228 6.48 4.90 -8.57
N GLY A 229 7.35 5.86 -8.19
CA GLY A 229 7.60 7.08 -8.94
C GLY A 229 7.97 6.89 -10.42
N GLY A 230 8.78 5.86 -10.73
CA GLY A 230 9.13 5.54 -12.12
C GLY A 230 7.91 5.21 -12.99
N LEU A 231 6.96 4.42 -12.47
CA LEU A 231 5.73 4.07 -13.18
C LEU A 231 4.78 5.27 -13.30
N LEU A 232 4.68 6.10 -12.26
CA LEU A 232 3.90 7.33 -12.32
C LEU A 232 4.40 8.26 -13.42
N MET A 233 5.70 8.42 -13.58
CA MET A 233 6.29 9.20 -14.67
C MET A 233 6.02 8.60 -16.03
N GLU A 234 6.11 7.28 -16.18
CA GLU A 234 5.78 6.57 -17.42
C GLU A 234 4.32 6.75 -17.81
N LEU A 235 3.41 6.66 -16.85
CA LEU A 235 1.97 6.77 -17.05
C LEU A 235 1.44 8.22 -17.03
N ALA A 236 2.27 9.22 -16.73
CA ALA A 236 1.85 10.61 -16.47
C ALA A 236 0.90 11.18 -17.52
N GLY A 237 1.24 11.02 -18.81
CA GLY A 237 0.40 11.52 -19.90
C GLY A 237 -0.98 10.82 -19.98
N ARG A 238 -1.09 9.57 -19.56
CA ARG A 238 -2.37 8.83 -19.52
C ARG A 238 -3.18 9.24 -18.28
N LEU A 239 -2.53 9.34 -17.12
CA LEU A 239 -3.14 9.80 -15.86
C LEU A 239 -3.76 11.19 -16.03
N VAL A 240 -3.01 12.14 -16.58
CA VAL A 240 -3.49 13.52 -16.79
C VAL A 240 -4.65 13.55 -17.78
N ARG A 241 -4.57 12.85 -18.92
CA ARG A 241 -5.66 12.85 -19.91
C ARG A 241 -6.95 12.21 -19.41
N SER A 242 -6.86 11.25 -18.50
CA SER A 242 -8.06 10.61 -17.92
C SER A 242 -8.59 11.34 -16.69
N CYS A 243 -7.85 12.30 -16.14
CA CYS A 243 -8.28 13.07 -14.97
C CYS A 243 -8.97 14.37 -15.42
N ALA A 244 -10.25 14.54 -15.06
CA ALA A 244 -11.02 15.75 -15.35
C ALA A 244 -11.15 16.69 -14.13
N GLY A 245 -10.48 16.39 -13.02
CA GLY A 245 -10.57 17.15 -11.79
C GLY A 245 -9.33 16.99 -10.92
N THR A 246 -9.39 16.16 -9.90
CA THR A 246 -8.29 15.97 -8.95
C THR A 246 -7.51 14.68 -9.24
N LEU A 247 -6.18 14.81 -9.27
CA LEU A 247 -5.25 13.69 -9.39
C LEU A 247 -4.45 13.57 -8.09
N VAL A 248 -4.59 12.44 -7.40
CA VAL A 248 -3.86 12.11 -6.18
C VAL A 248 -2.80 11.05 -6.50
N LEU A 249 -1.55 11.37 -6.25
CA LEU A 249 -0.41 10.50 -6.48
C LEU A 249 0.29 10.17 -5.18
N SER A 250 0.70 8.94 -5.00
CA SER A 250 1.53 8.48 -3.88
C SER A 250 2.39 7.29 -4.29
N GLY A 251 3.20 6.74 -3.36
CA GLY A 251 4.20 5.72 -3.70
C GLY A 251 5.48 6.31 -4.28
N ILE A 252 5.68 7.60 -4.10
CA ILE A 252 6.82 8.36 -4.60
C ILE A 252 7.88 8.39 -3.49
N ARG A 253 9.10 7.97 -3.78
CA ARG A 253 10.20 8.17 -2.81
C ARG A 253 10.51 9.66 -2.69
N ALA A 254 10.79 10.15 -1.49
CA ALA A 254 11.08 11.57 -1.25
C ALA A 254 12.18 12.12 -2.17
N VAL A 255 13.19 11.29 -2.50
CA VAL A 255 14.27 11.64 -3.43
C VAL A 255 13.80 11.77 -4.90
N GLU A 256 12.65 11.23 -5.27
CA GLU A 256 12.07 11.27 -6.62
C GLU A 256 11.02 12.38 -6.77
N ALA A 257 10.62 13.02 -5.67
CA ALA A 257 9.50 13.96 -5.61
C ALA A 257 9.62 15.10 -6.64
N GLU A 258 10.79 15.74 -6.74
CA GLU A 258 11.04 16.83 -7.68
C GLU A 258 10.94 16.37 -9.15
N ALA A 259 11.45 15.17 -9.46
CA ALA A 259 11.39 14.61 -10.81
C ALA A 259 9.95 14.31 -11.21
N VAL A 260 9.16 13.68 -10.31
CA VAL A 260 7.74 13.41 -10.55
C VAL A 260 6.97 14.71 -10.74
N SER A 261 7.08 15.67 -9.81
CA SER A 261 6.41 16.98 -9.91
C SER A 261 6.74 17.69 -11.24
N SER A 262 8.01 17.71 -11.66
CA SER A 262 8.43 18.29 -12.93
C SER A 262 7.77 17.64 -14.14
N VAL A 263 7.63 16.31 -14.18
CA VAL A 263 6.98 15.59 -15.29
C VAL A 263 5.51 16.01 -15.41
N PHE A 264 4.79 16.06 -14.28
CA PHE A 264 3.38 16.44 -14.28
C PHE A 264 3.19 17.92 -14.60
N ALA A 265 4.05 18.82 -14.10
CA ALA A 265 4.02 20.25 -14.45
C ALA A 265 4.20 20.50 -15.96
N GLN A 266 5.08 19.73 -16.64
CA GLN A 266 5.25 19.80 -18.10
C GLN A 266 4.01 19.39 -18.88
N LEU A 267 3.10 18.61 -18.28
CA LEU A 267 1.81 18.24 -18.86
C LEU A 267 0.71 19.28 -18.61
N GLY A 268 1.05 20.39 -17.95
CA GLY A 268 0.15 21.52 -17.76
C GLY A 268 -0.78 21.40 -16.55
N VAL A 269 -0.55 20.45 -15.65
CA VAL A 269 -1.32 20.34 -14.39
C VAL A 269 -0.62 21.09 -13.26
N HIS A 270 -1.41 21.58 -12.30
CA HIS A 270 -0.92 22.38 -11.19
C HIS A 270 -0.89 21.57 -9.90
N GLU A 271 0.29 21.49 -9.28
CA GLU A 271 0.43 20.92 -7.95
C GLU A 271 -0.28 21.79 -6.91
N ARG A 272 -1.24 21.22 -6.19
CA ARG A 272 -2.01 21.90 -5.13
C ARG A 272 -1.47 21.61 -3.75
N LEU A 273 -0.91 20.41 -3.56
CA LEU A 273 -0.40 19.93 -2.29
C LEU A 273 0.72 18.92 -2.53
N SER A 274 1.73 18.97 -1.71
CA SER A 274 2.74 17.93 -1.58
C SER A 274 3.06 17.73 -0.11
N GLU A 275 3.00 16.50 0.36
CA GLU A 275 3.36 16.10 1.71
C GLU A 275 4.36 14.97 1.66
N ALA A 276 5.35 15.00 2.54
CA ALA A 276 6.39 13.98 2.59
C ALA A 276 6.78 13.67 4.04
N ASP A 277 7.16 12.42 4.28
CA ASP A 277 7.94 12.05 5.43
C ASP A 277 9.43 11.91 5.04
N HIS A 278 10.21 11.18 5.82
CA HIS A 278 11.63 10.97 5.55
C HIS A 278 11.92 10.07 4.33
N GLU A 279 10.97 9.26 3.89
CA GLU A 279 11.15 8.26 2.84
C GLU A 279 10.18 8.46 1.66
N TRP A 280 8.93 8.86 1.93
CA TRP A 280 7.85 8.86 0.96
C TRP A 280 7.23 10.24 0.77
N CYS A 281 6.63 10.44 -0.41
CA CYS A 281 5.94 11.66 -0.79
C CYS A 281 4.58 11.32 -1.43
N GLY A 282 3.59 12.15 -1.14
CA GLY A 282 2.30 12.19 -1.80
C GLY A 282 2.04 13.57 -2.40
N MET A 283 1.35 13.62 -3.53
CA MET A 283 1.08 14.84 -4.28
C MET A 283 -0.36 14.89 -4.76
N VAL A 284 -0.91 16.10 -4.81
CA VAL A 284 -2.24 16.36 -5.37
C VAL A 284 -2.13 17.41 -6.47
N PHE A 285 -2.66 17.09 -7.64
CA PHE A 285 -2.70 17.99 -8.80
C PHE A 285 -4.13 18.34 -9.19
N ASP A 286 -4.30 19.54 -9.75
CA ASP A 286 -5.53 19.98 -10.39
C ASP A 286 -5.43 19.81 -11.91
N CYS A 287 -6.34 19.01 -12.46
CA CYS A 287 -6.44 18.71 -13.88
C CYS A 287 -7.61 19.47 -14.55
N SER A 288 -8.32 20.36 -13.83
CA SER A 288 -9.57 21.01 -14.30
C SER A 288 -9.33 22.07 -15.40
N GLY A 289 -8.10 22.35 -15.79
CA GLY A 289 -7.75 23.44 -16.69
C GLY A 289 -7.09 23.03 -18.02
N GLY A 290 -7.11 21.73 -18.36
CA GLY A 290 -6.51 21.20 -19.57
C GLY A 290 -7.47 21.08 -20.76
#